data_0a26ed8c79b8d83f6bb4eb4f8f227747
#
_entry.id   0a26ed8c79b8d83f6bb4eb4f8f227747
#
_cell.length_a   1.000
_cell.length_b   1.000
_cell.length_c   1.000
_cell.angle_alpha   90.00
_cell.angle_beta   90.00
_cell.angle_gamma   90.00
#
_symmetry.space_group_name_H-M   'P 1'
#
loop_
_entity.id
_entity.type
_entity.pdbx_description
1 polymer ?
#
loop_
_entity_poly.entity_id
_entity_poly.type
_entity_poly.pdbx_seq_one_letter_code
_entity_poly.pdbx_strand_id
1 'polypeptide(L)'
;MDRYAGYPRYELVEGLGKRMSVPLIISGNIYSADDAKEAMELTSSEGVMVARGGIGNPYLLKQIDSLICEGTTLPNPTISQQIDWCIELAEMVFEERGKDVAVRKMRSIAPRFIIGCKRCREYRLKLATCIDDWDSMISILEEIRDRKGGMRITTVSQNT
;
A
#
# COMPACT_ATOMS: atom_id res chain seq x y z
N MET A 1 -1.09 -22.50 14.80
CA MET A 1 -1.46 -21.07 14.95
C MET A 1 -0.75 -20.28 13.85
N ASP A 2 -1.45 -19.99 12.76
CA ASP A 2 -0.86 -19.42 11.53
C ASP A 2 -0.66 -17.91 11.67
N ARG A 3 0.27 -17.47 12.48
CA ARG A 3 0.57 -16.06 12.78
C ARG A 3 0.75 -15.20 11.52
N TYR A 4 -0.37 -14.85 10.85
CA TYR A 4 -0.38 -14.06 9.60
C TYR A 4 0.45 -14.64 8.45
N ALA A 5 0.78 -15.93 8.48
CA ALA A 5 1.41 -16.65 7.39
C ALA A 5 0.33 -17.31 6.54
N GLY A 6 0.41 -17.12 5.22
CA GLY A 6 -0.53 -17.69 4.25
C GLY A 6 -1.64 -16.72 3.81
N TYR A 7 -2.47 -17.21 2.91
CA TYR A 7 -3.64 -16.48 2.40
C TYR A 7 -4.83 -16.64 3.35
N PRO A 8 -5.67 -15.61 3.49
CA PRO A 8 -6.93 -15.76 4.21
C PRO A 8 -7.79 -16.81 3.50
N ARG A 9 -8.40 -17.69 4.27
CA ARG A 9 -9.28 -18.75 3.74
C ARG A 9 -10.70 -18.21 3.63
N TYR A 10 -10.93 -17.32 2.67
CA TYR A 10 -12.25 -16.73 2.45
C TYR A 10 -13.32 -17.74 2.12
N GLU A 11 -12.95 -18.91 1.60
CA GLU A 11 -13.85 -20.04 1.30
C GLU A 11 -14.59 -20.54 2.55
N LEU A 12 -13.99 -20.43 3.73
CA LEU A 12 -14.62 -20.81 5.00
C LEU A 12 -15.79 -19.90 5.40
N VAL A 13 -15.84 -18.71 4.83
CA VAL A 13 -16.86 -17.68 5.08
C VAL A 13 -17.60 -17.29 3.80
N GLU A 14 -17.61 -18.19 2.82
CA GLU A 14 -18.32 -17.99 1.56
C GLU A 14 -19.81 -17.68 1.81
N GLY A 15 -20.29 -16.61 1.17
CA GLY A 15 -21.67 -16.15 1.29
C GLY A 15 -22.10 -15.77 2.71
N LEU A 16 -21.17 -15.56 3.64
CA LEU A 16 -21.50 -15.23 5.03
C LEU A 16 -22.33 -13.95 5.13
N GLY A 17 -22.00 -12.93 4.34
CA GLY A 17 -22.72 -11.63 4.35
C GLY A 17 -24.22 -11.80 4.13
N LYS A 18 -24.65 -12.72 3.24
CA LYS A 18 -26.08 -12.99 3.00
C LYS A 18 -26.80 -13.61 4.19
N ARG A 19 -26.07 -14.17 5.14
CA ARG A 19 -26.62 -14.85 6.33
C ARG A 19 -26.62 -13.97 7.58
N MET A 20 -25.97 -12.80 7.50
CA MET A 20 -25.88 -11.87 8.61
C MET A 20 -26.97 -10.80 8.53
N SER A 21 -27.42 -10.31 9.68
CA SER A 21 -28.36 -9.20 9.80
C SER A 21 -27.67 -7.85 9.97
N VAL A 22 -26.35 -7.83 9.95
CA VAL A 22 -25.50 -6.63 10.07
C VAL A 22 -24.48 -6.64 8.95
N PRO A 23 -23.98 -5.46 8.53
CA PRO A 23 -22.95 -5.35 7.50
C PRO A 23 -21.71 -6.17 7.84
N LEU A 24 -21.24 -6.97 6.89
CA LEU A 24 -19.99 -7.72 7.01
C LEU A 24 -18.86 -6.92 6.36
N ILE A 25 -17.83 -6.60 7.15
CA ILE A 25 -16.58 -6.01 6.66
C ILE A 25 -15.48 -7.05 6.80
N ILE A 26 -14.78 -7.34 5.71
CA ILE A 26 -13.70 -8.32 5.69
C ILE A 26 -12.33 -7.66 5.62
N SER A 27 -11.30 -8.38 6.05
CA SER A 27 -9.91 -7.95 5.96
C SER A 27 -8.98 -9.14 5.77
N GLY A 28 -7.91 -8.93 5.02
CA GLY A 28 -6.84 -9.90 4.82
C GLY A 28 -6.32 -9.85 3.39
N ASN A 29 -5.02 -9.76 3.21
CA ASN A 29 -4.31 -9.79 1.93
C ASN A 29 -4.92 -8.97 0.78
N ILE A 30 -5.52 -7.82 1.09
CA ILE A 30 -6.04 -6.87 0.10
C ILE A 30 -4.89 -5.96 -0.32
N TYR A 31 -4.30 -6.21 -1.49
CA TYR A 31 -3.19 -5.45 -2.06
C TYR A 31 -3.51 -4.83 -3.42
N SER A 32 -4.65 -5.19 -4.02
CA SER A 32 -5.18 -4.66 -5.27
C SER A 32 -6.69 -4.43 -5.18
N ALA A 33 -7.24 -3.70 -6.14
CA ALA A 33 -8.69 -3.55 -6.26
C ALA A 33 -9.37 -4.88 -6.64
N ASP A 34 -8.70 -5.70 -7.43
CA ASP A 34 -9.20 -7.03 -7.80
C ASP A 34 -9.26 -7.96 -6.58
N ASP A 35 -8.24 -7.98 -5.70
CA ASP A 35 -8.29 -8.75 -4.44
C ASP A 35 -9.50 -8.34 -3.59
N ALA A 36 -9.78 -7.04 -3.51
CA ALA A 36 -10.93 -6.54 -2.76
C ALA A 36 -12.25 -7.02 -3.38
N LYS A 37 -12.39 -6.91 -4.69
CA LYS A 37 -13.58 -7.33 -5.43
C LYS A 37 -13.83 -8.82 -5.28
N GLU A 38 -12.81 -9.66 -5.50
CA GLU A 38 -12.89 -11.11 -5.38
C GLU A 38 -13.31 -11.53 -3.96
N ALA A 39 -12.67 -10.95 -2.95
CA ALA A 39 -12.98 -11.24 -1.55
C ALA A 39 -14.41 -10.84 -1.18
N MET A 40 -14.89 -9.67 -1.64
CA MET A 40 -16.26 -9.22 -1.40
C MET A 40 -17.30 -10.10 -2.12
N GLU A 41 -17.07 -10.46 -3.37
CA GLU A 41 -17.95 -11.33 -4.13
C GLU A 41 -18.08 -12.71 -3.48
N LEU A 42 -16.96 -13.33 -3.10
CA LEU A 42 -16.94 -14.65 -2.48
C LEU A 42 -17.66 -14.66 -1.11
N THR A 43 -17.39 -13.70 -0.28
CA THR A 43 -17.94 -13.64 1.08
C THR A 43 -19.32 -12.98 1.16
N SER A 44 -19.75 -12.32 0.09
CA SER A 44 -20.91 -11.42 0.05
C SER A 44 -20.83 -10.32 1.12
N SER A 45 -19.62 -9.80 1.37
CA SER A 45 -19.41 -8.70 2.31
C SER A 45 -19.78 -7.35 1.69
N GLU A 46 -20.14 -6.39 2.54
CA GLU A 46 -20.53 -5.04 2.14
C GLU A 46 -19.34 -4.10 2.06
N GLY A 47 -18.18 -4.52 2.54
CA GLY A 47 -16.97 -3.72 2.47
C GLY A 47 -15.70 -4.49 2.81
N VAL A 48 -14.57 -3.82 2.58
CA VAL A 48 -13.24 -4.33 2.91
C VAL A 48 -12.49 -3.35 3.80
N MET A 49 -11.67 -3.88 4.70
CA MET A 49 -10.71 -3.10 5.48
C MET A 49 -9.31 -3.38 4.92
N VAL A 50 -8.70 -2.34 4.36
CA VAL A 50 -7.32 -2.40 3.85
C VAL A 50 -6.35 -2.06 4.98
N ALA A 51 -5.44 -2.96 5.30
CA ALA A 51 -4.36 -2.74 6.27
C ALA A 51 -3.01 -2.61 5.56
N ARG A 52 -2.26 -3.69 5.46
CA ARG A 52 -0.89 -3.68 4.89
C ARG A 52 -0.83 -3.23 3.43
N GLY A 53 -1.87 -3.49 2.64
CA GLY A 53 -1.94 -3.07 1.24
C GLY A 53 -1.98 -1.56 1.04
N GLY A 54 -2.51 -0.80 2.01
CA GLY A 54 -2.53 0.66 1.98
C GLY A 54 -1.19 1.32 2.37
N ILE A 55 -0.29 0.57 3.04
CA ILE A 55 1.01 1.11 3.44
C ILE A 55 1.92 1.20 2.20
N GLY A 56 2.24 2.41 1.80
CA GLY A 56 3.02 2.68 0.58
C GLY A 56 2.18 2.82 -0.69
N ASN A 57 0.88 2.56 -0.62
CA ASN A 57 -0.07 2.83 -1.70
C ASN A 57 -1.41 3.36 -1.14
N PRO A 58 -1.49 4.61 -0.69
CA PRO A 58 -2.73 5.19 -0.20
C PRO A 58 -3.81 5.28 -1.30
N TYR A 59 -3.41 5.31 -2.56
CA TYR A 59 -4.31 5.35 -3.71
C TYR A 59 -5.13 4.07 -3.89
N LEU A 60 -4.73 2.95 -3.27
CA LEU A 60 -5.44 1.67 -3.34
C LEU A 60 -6.91 1.80 -2.90
N LEU A 61 -7.20 2.62 -1.89
CA LEU A 61 -8.58 2.83 -1.44
C LEU A 61 -9.45 3.43 -2.55
N LYS A 62 -8.92 4.42 -3.29
CA LYS A 62 -9.62 5.02 -4.43
C LYS A 62 -9.76 4.03 -5.58
N GLN A 63 -8.76 3.19 -5.83
CA GLN A 63 -8.84 2.14 -6.86
C GLN A 63 -9.93 1.11 -6.52
N ILE A 64 -10.04 0.72 -5.26
CA ILE A 64 -11.09 -0.20 -4.78
C ILE A 64 -12.47 0.43 -4.94
N ASP A 65 -12.65 1.65 -4.46
CA ASP A 65 -13.91 2.38 -4.54
C ASP A 65 -14.40 2.52 -5.99
N SER A 66 -13.52 2.98 -6.88
CA SER A 66 -13.84 3.13 -8.31
C SER A 66 -14.19 1.80 -8.98
N LEU A 67 -13.48 0.71 -8.65
CA LEU A 67 -13.78 -0.60 -9.23
C LEU A 67 -15.12 -1.16 -8.72
N ILE A 68 -15.39 -1.02 -7.43
CA ILE A 68 -16.58 -1.62 -6.80
C ILE A 68 -17.84 -0.79 -7.06
N CYS A 69 -17.75 0.54 -6.90
CA CYS A 69 -18.91 1.42 -7.00
C CYS A 69 -19.21 1.86 -8.45
N GLU A 70 -18.18 2.03 -9.27
CA GLU A 70 -18.31 2.58 -10.63
C GLU A 70 -17.99 1.55 -11.73
N GLY A 71 -17.46 0.37 -11.37
CA GLY A 71 -16.98 -0.62 -12.35
C GLY A 71 -15.77 -0.17 -13.16
N THR A 72 -15.08 0.88 -12.70
CA THR A 72 -13.96 1.50 -13.41
C THR A 72 -12.61 1.12 -12.80
N THR A 73 -11.71 0.60 -13.62
CA THR A 73 -10.34 0.30 -13.20
C THR A 73 -9.46 1.54 -13.34
N LEU A 74 -8.94 2.06 -12.25
CA LEU A 74 -7.97 3.15 -12.25
C LEU A 74 -6.55 2.64 -12.47
N PRO A 75 -5.70 3.41 -13.19
CA PRO A 75 -4.30 3.05 -13.40
C PRO A 75 -3.53 3.04 -12.08
N ASN A 76 -2.45 2.25 -12.04
CA ASN A 76 -1.53 2.29 -10.92
C ASN A 76 -0.79 3.63 -10.85
N PRO A 77 -0.49 4.12 -9.64
CA PRO A 77 0.25 5.36 -9.46
C PRO A 77 1.67 5.26 -10.03
N THR A 78 2.19 6.36 -10.51
CA THR A 78 3.59 6.48 -10.91
C THR A 78 4.51 6.48 -9.69
N ILE A 79 5.80 6.19 -9.89
CA ILE A 79 6.78 6.28 -8.80
C ILE A 79 6.87 7.72 -8.26
N SER A 80 6.72 8.73 -9.08
CA SER A 80 6.71 10.12 -8.65
C SER A 80 5.56 10.39 -7.68
N GLN A 81 4.34 9.99 -8.02
CA GLN A 81 3.17 10.13 -7.14
C GLN A 81 3.36 9.38 -5.81
N GLN A 82 3.92 8.17 -5.85
CA GLN A 82 4.20 7.42 -4.62
C GLN A 82 5.22 8.14 -3.73
N ILE A 83 6.24 8.75 -4.33
CA ILE A 83 7.24 9.51 -3.58
C ILE A 83 6.63 10.79 -3.01
N ASP A 84 5.79 11.51 -3.77
CA ASP A 84 5.11 12.70 -3.27
C ASP A 84 4.27 12.38 -2.02
N TRP A 85 3.49 11.29 -2.04
CA TRP A 85 2.76 10.83 -0.85
C TRP A 85 3.67 10.37 0.30
N CYS A 86 4.83 9.81 -0.02
CA CYS A 86 5.81 9.43 1.00
C CYS A 86 6.39 10.66 1.72
N ILE A 87 6.70 11.71 0.96
CA ILE A 87 7.21 12.98 1.50
C ILE A 87 6.10 13.64 2.34
N GLU A 88 4.88 13.76 1.82
CA GLU A 88 3.74 14.30 2.55
C GLU A 88 3.52 13.60 3.90
N LEU A 89 3.54 12.26 3.90
CA LEU A 89 3.44 11.49 5.15
C LEU A 89 4.61 11.79 6.10
N ALA A 90 5.82 11.92 5.57
CA ALA A 90 6.99 12.24 6.38
C ALA A 90 6.85 13.62 7.03
N GLU A 91 6.39 14.61 6.27
CA GLU A 91 6.13 15.99 6.75
C GLU A 91 5.05 16.01 7.83
N MET A 92 3.93 15.31 7.63
CA MET A 92 2.88 15.18 8.65
C MET A 92 3.42 14.60 9.96
N VAL A 93 4.25 13.57 9.89
CA VAL A 93 4.87 12.98 11.09
C VAL A 93 5.88 13.94 11.72
N PHE A 94 6.62 14.70 10.90
CA PHE A 94 7.54 15.72 11.38
C PHE A 94 6.83 16.83 12.15
N GLU A 95 5.74 17.36 11.60
CA GLU A 95 4.93 18.41 12.23
C GLU A 95 4.33 17.94 13.56
N GLU A 96 3.81 16.70 13.60
CA GLU A 96 3.15 16.16 14.78
C GLU A 96 4.14 15.75 15.88
N ARG A 97 5.30 15.18 15.53
CA ARG A 97 6.17 14.45 16.47
C ARG A 97 7.64 14.87 16.46
N GLY A 98 8.01 15.81 15.60
CA GLY A 98 9.37 16.30 15.46
C GLY A 98 10.27 15.44 14.56
N LYS A 99 11.39 16.03 14.17
CA LYS A 99 12.34 15.55 13.15
C LYS A 99 12.86 14.13 13.41
N ASP A 100 13.34 13.86 14.60
CA ASP A 100 13.98 12.59 14.95
C ASP A 100 13.00 11.42 14.94
N VAL A 101 11.76 11.68 15.37
CA VAL A 101 10.69 10.67 15.34
C VAL A 101 10.26 10.39 13.91
N ALA A 102 10.16 11.42 13.07
CA ALA A 102 9.81 11.28 11.66
C ALA A 102 10.84 10.40 10.94
N VAL A 103 12.13 10.73 11.02
CA VAL A 103 13.21 9.94 10.41
C VAL A 103 13.16 8.49 10.87
N ARG A 104 13.07 8.24 12.17
CA ARG A 104 13.02 6.88 12.71
C ARG A 104 11.82 6.08 12.23
N LYS A 105 10.63 6.69 12.15
CA LYS A 105 9.42 6.05 11.62
C LYS A 105 9.54 5.78 10.12
N MET A 106 10.04 6.75 9.37
CA MET A 106 10.11 6.63 7.92
C MET A 106 11.12 5.59 7.46
N ARG A 107 12.13 5.21 8.23
CA ARG A 107 13.02 4.07 7.93
C ARG A 107 12.25 2.77 7.66
N SER A 108 11.14 2.55 8.34
CA SER A 108 10.30 1.34 8.16
C SER A 108 9.17 1.52 7.16
N ILE A 109 8.75 2.75 6.90
CA ILE A 109 7.58 3.06 6.07
C ILE A 109 7.99 3.45 4.66
N ALA A 110 8.95 4.37 4.49
CA ALA A 110 9.36 4.89 3.18
C ALA A 110 9.76 3.78 2.17
N PRO A 111 10.49 2.71 2.57
CA PRO A 111 10.79 1.62 1.65
C PRO A 111 9.56 0.98 0.99
N ARG A 112 8.39 1.05 1.63
CA ARG A 112 7.15 0.47 1.11
C ARG A 112 6.51 1.28 0.00
N PHE A 113 6.86 2.56 -0.12
CA PHE A 113 6.45 3.43 -1.24
C PHE A 113 7.28 3.17 -2.50
N ILE A 114 8.43 2.50 -2.39
CA ILE A 114 9.33 2.28 -3.52
C ILE A 114 8.94 0.99 -4.24
N ILE A 115 7.96 1.08 -5.13
CA ILE A 115 7.45 -0.06 -5.89
C ILE A 115 7.50 0.26 -7.39
N GLY A 116 7.87 -0.73 -8.22
CA GLY A 116 7.79 -0.62 -9.69
C GLY A 116 8.85 0.26 -10.35
N CYS A 117 9.92 0.64 -9.67
CA CYS A 117 11.01 1.42 -10.24
C CYS A 117 12.29 0.57 -10.47
N LYS A 118 13.16 1.05 -11.36
CA LYS A 118 14.51 0.48 -11.50
C LYS A 118 15.30 0.71 -10.21
N ARG A 119 16.08 -0.30 -9.78
CA ARG A 119 16.89 -0.26 -8.54
C ARG A 119 16.06 -0.13 -7.24
N CYS A 120 14.78 -0.50 -7.26
CA CYS A 120 13.92 -0.45 -6.07
C CYS A 120 14.56 -1.09 -4.83
N ARG A 121 15.25 -2.24 -5.01
CA ARG A 121 15.92 -2.95 -3.90
C ARG A 121 16.98 -2.09 -3.24
N GLU A 122 17.78 -1.40 -4.06
CA GLU A 122 18.85 -0.54 -3.56
C GLU A 122 18.29 0.67 -2.80
N TYR A 123 17.28 1.34 -3.36
CA TYR A 123 16.63 2.47 -2.70
C TYR A 123 15.93 2.07 -1.40
N ARG A 124 15.23 0.94 -1.40
CA ARG A 124 14.66 0.40 -0.17
C ARG A 124 15.71 0.15 0.91
N LEU A 125 16.85 -0.39 0.52
CA LEU A 125 17.96 -0.62 1.45
C LEU A 125 18.51 0.72 1.97
N LYS A 126 18.79 1.68 1.10
CA LYS A 126 19.25 3.02 1.49
C LYS A 126 18.29 3.67 2.50
N LEU A 127 17.00 3.69 2.20
CA LEU A 127 15.98 4.27 3.08
C LEU A 127 15.85 3.54 4.43
N ALA A 128 16.08 2.24 4.46
CA ALA A 128 16.01 1.45 5.69
C ALA A 128 17.24 1.60 6.58
N THR A 129 18.44 1.81 5.98
CA THR A 129 19.71 1.65 6.71
C THR A 129 20.64 2.87 6.68
N CYS A 130 20.49 3.77 5.70
CA CYS A 130 21.45 4.84 5.43
C CYS A 130 20.87 6.26 5.62
N ILE A 131 19.71 6.41 6.22
CA ILE A 131 19.16 7.71 6.58
C ILE A 131 19.49 8.03 8.04
N ASP A 132 20.39 8.98 8.23
CA ASP A 132 20.77 9.42 9.56
C ASP A 132 19.98 10.65 10.01
N ASP A 133 19.54 11.46 9.07
CA ASP A 133 18.80 12.70 9.29
C ASP A 133 17.69 12.92 8.24
N TRP A 134 16.93 14.00 8.45
CA TRP A 134 15.84 14.42 7.59
C TRP A 134 16.28 14.77 6.17
N ASP A 135 17.36 15.54 6.05
CA ASP A 135 17.79 16.07 4.75
C ASP A 135 18.32 14.95 3.85
N SER A 136 19.02 13.98 4.43
CA SER A 136 19.45 12.75 3.74
C SER A 136 18.27 11.92 3.25
N MET A 137 17.22 11.79 4.07
CA MET A 137 16.01 11.07 3.70
C MET A 137 15.29 11.75 2.53
N ILE A 138 15.03 13.04 2.63
CA ILE A 138 14.34 13.81 1.59
C ILE A 138 15.16 13.79 0.30
N SER A 139 16.49 13.99 0.35
CA SER A 139 17.35 13.93 -0.83
C SER A 139 17.26 12.59 -1.56
N ILE A 140 17.20 11.45 -0.85
CA ILE A 140 17.03 10.13 -1.47
C ILE A 140 15.64 10.01 -2.12
N LEU A 141 14.60 10.49 -1.47
CA LEU A 141 13.24 10.44 -2.02
C LEU A 141 13.14 11.30 -3.28
N GLU A 142 13.69 12.49 -3.27
CA GLU A 142 13.74 13.38 -4.44
C GLU A 142 14.57 12.78 -5.59
N GLU A 143 15.70 12.16 -5.31
CA GLU A 143 16.48 11.43 -6.32
C GLU A 143 15.63 10.37 -7.03
N ILE A 144 14.78 9.66 -6.28
CA ILE A 144 13.90 8.64 -6.85
C ILE A 144 12.79 9.28 -7.69
N ARG A 145 12.18 10.35 -7.18
CA ARG A 145 11.10 11.09 -7.84
C ARG A 145 11.51 11.64 -9.21
N ASP A 146 12.69 12.25 -9.26
CA ASP A 146 13.16 12.99 -10.42
C ASP A 146 13.78 12.10 -11.51
N ARG A 147 14.04 10.82 -11.20
CA ARG A 147 14.51 9.89 -12.21
C ARG A 147 13.41 9.64 -13.25
N LYS A 148 13.56 10.29 -14.40
CA LYS A 148 12.75 10.07 -15.61
C LYS A 148 12.83 8.61 -16.04
N GLY A 149 11.79 7.87 -15.76
CA GLY A 149 11.70 6.48 -16.17
C GLY A 149 10.39 5.89 -15.68
N GLY A 150 9.28 6.43 -16.19
CA GLY A 150 7.95 5.91 -15.91
C GLY A 150 7.87 4.44 -16.31
N MET A 151 7.96 3.55 -15.36
CA MET A 151 7.46 2.19 -15.53
C MET A 151 6.20 2.11 -14.67
N ARG A 152 5.06 1.91 -15.34
CA ARG A 152 3.80 1.57 -14.68
C ARG A 152 4.05 0.34 -13.82
N ILE A 153 3.55 0.32 -12.61
CA ILE A 153 3.58 -0.86 -11.76
C ILE A 153 2.79 -1.94 -12.47
N THR A 154 3.48 -2.95 -12.96
CA THR A 154 2.84 -4.21 -13.31
C THR A 154 2.55 -4.90 -11.98
N THR A 155 1.30 -5.23 -11.74
CA THR A 155 0.86 -6.01 -10.57
C THR A 155 1.73 -7.26 -10.50
N VAL A 156 2.61 -7.34 -9.51
CA VAL A 156 3.32 -8.58 -9.23
C VAL A 156 2.32 -9.47 -8.53
N SER A 157 1.71 -10.37 -9.31
CA SER A 157 1.09 -11.57 -8.75
C SER A 157 2.19 -12.30 -7.99
N GLN A 158 2.16 -12.25 -6.68
CA GLN A 158 3.06 -13.06 -5.86
C GLN A 158 2.57 -14.50 -5.95
N ASN A 159 2.99 -15.20 -7.02
CA ASN A 159 3.04 -16.65 -7.04
C ASN A 159 4.31 -17.06 -6.28
N THR A 160 4.14 -17.68 -5.18
CA THR A 160 4.83 -18.73 -4.41
C THR A 160 4.73 -18.50 -2.93
#